data_9f0e3db5a0c8b3bf39ed76d657f81370
#
_entry.id   9f0e3db5a0c8b3bf39ed76d657f81370
#
_cell.length_a   1.000
_cell.length_b   1.000
_cell.length_c   1.000
_cell.angle_alpha   90.00
_cell.angle_beta   90.00
_cell.angle_gamma   90.00
#
_symmetry.space_group_name_H-M   'P 1'
#
loop_
_entity.id
_entity.type
_entity.pdbx_description
1 polymer ?
#
loop_
_entity_poly.entity_id
_entity_poly.type
_entity_poly.pdbx_seq_one_letter_code
_entity_poly.pdbx_strand_id
1 'polypeptide(L)'
;IPYESSGFPYLPNGIYKWINVRQNIIDAQGKNKTILDIGCGIGFSTAASHGSVGIDTDEDLLTKAKNLFPEKRFEYGNPLFWKSKRKFDIVTSMFYLHENPRYIRKKIVKMALETAKERVVFVDLAPDYFGSDELLKRKPFLKDYMLHCREDLIDFEEHVIVKGRLHMWVYEISGS
;
A
#
# COMPACT_ATOMS: atom_id res chain seq x y z
N ILE A 1 -7.91 -13.15 10.84
CA ILE A 1 -6.65 -12.42 11.02
C ILE A 1 -6.27 -11.89 9.64
N PRO A 2 -6.10 -10.57 9.50
CA PRO A 2 -5.96 -9.93 8.16
C PRO A 2 -4.80 -10.47 7.34
N TYR A 3 -3.89 -11.14 7.99
CA TYR A 3 -2.66 -11.63 7.42
C TYR A 3 -2.80 -12.92 6.64
N GLU A 4 -3.61 -13.85 7.14
CA GLU A 4 -3.84 -15.11 6.47
C GLU A 4 -4.58 -14.91 5.15
N SER A 5 -5.46 -13.90 5.10
CA SER A 5 -6.19 -13.57 3.89
C SER A 5 -5.32 -12.91 2.80
N SER A 6 -4.23 -12.26 3.18
CA SER A 6 -3.30 -11.64 2.24
C SER A 6 -2.23 -12.59 1.68
N GLY A 7 -2.16 -13.80 2.22
CA GLY A 7 -1.20 -14.82 1.76
C GLY A 7 0.26 -14.53 2.09
N PHE A 8 0.53 -13.60 3.00
CA PHE A 8 1.90 -13.31 3.42
C PHE A 8 2.46 -14.41 4.34
N PRO A 9 3.75 -14.72 4.22
CA PRO A 9 4.35 -15.73 5.07
C PRO A 9 4.30 -15.31 6.53
N TYR A 10 4.09 -16.29 7.36
CA TYR A 10 4.10 -16.14 8.81
C TYR A 10 5.48 -15.65 9.27
N LEU A 11 5.53 -14.51 9.95
CA LEU A 11 6.75 -14.06 10.61
C LEU A 11 6.89 -14.75 11.97
N PRO A 12 8.12 -15.18 12.35
CA PRO A 12 8.34 -15.93 13.59
C PRO A 12 7.83 -15.27 14.87
N ASN A 13 7.58 -13.98 14.83
CA ASN A 13 7.10 -13.20 15.96
C ASN A 13 5.66 -12.69 15.79
N GLY A 14 4.94 -13.31 14.85
CA GLY A 14 3.51 -13.14 14.71
C GLY A 14 3.04 -11.91 13.97
N ILE A 15 1.81 -11.98 13.73
CA ILE A 15 0.93 -11.04 13.04
C ILE A 15 1.03 -9.60 13.52
N TYR A 16 1.36 -9.40 14.80
CA TYR A 16 1.45 -8.09 15.42
C TYR A 16 2.46 -7.16 14.75
N LYS A 17 3.57 -7.67 14.23
CA LYS A 17 4.57 -6.84 13.55
C LYS A 17 4.05 -6.18 12.28
N TRP A 18 3.17 -6.85 11.56
CA TRP A 18 2.62 -6.31 10.33
C TRP A 18 1.58 -5.22 10.57
N ILE A 19 0.74 -5.41 11.56
CA ILE A 19 -0.21 -4.39 12.01
C ILE A 19 0.56 -3.17 12.50
N ASN A 20 1.61 -3.41 13.29
CA ASN A 20 2.47 -2.35 13.79
C ASN A 20 3.19 -1.58 12.68
N VAL A 21 3.68 -2.27 11.65
CA VAL A 21 4.32 -1.62 10.50
C VAL A 21 3.35 -0.66 9.81
N ARG A 22 2.14 -1.12 9.50
CA ARG A 22 1.12 -0.27 8.87
C ARG A 22 0.79 0.95 9.71
N GLN A 23 0.45 0.75 10.96
CA GLN A 23 0.09 1.83 11.88
C GLN A 23 1.26 2.77 12.15
N ASN A 24 2.46 2.25 12.34
CA ASN A 24 3.66 3.06 12.56
C ASN A 24 3.96 3.96 11.35
N ILE A 25 3.77 3.48 10.13
CA ILE A 25 3.94 4.28 8.93
C ILE A 25 2.89 5.39 8.86
N ILE A 26 1.62 5.08 9.16
CA ILE A 26 0.56 6.09 9.22
C ILE A 26 0.89 7.15 10.26
N ASP A 27 1.26 6.75 11.47
CA ASP A 27 1.57 7.66 12.58
C ASP A 27 2.77 8.55 12.27
N ALA A 28 3.75 8.04 11.55
CA ALA A 28 4.94 8.78 11.14
C ALA A 28 4.63 9.94 10.17
N GLN A 29 3.48 9.92 9.49
CA GLN A 29 3.11 10.98 8.54
C GLN A 29 2.59 12.26 9.22
N GLY A 30 2.17 12.16 10.49
CA GLY A 30 1.64 13.29 11.25
C GLY A 30 0.12 13.24 11.45
N LYS A 31 -0.32 13.75 12.61
CA LYS A 31 -1.71 13.59 13.06
C LYS A 31 -2.77 14.26 12.22
N ASN A 32 -2.45 15.37 11.56
CA ASN A 32 -3.40 16.19 10.82
C ASN A 32 -3.23 16.10 9.30
N LYS A 33 -2.53 15.08 8.83
CA LYS A 33 -2.32 14.87 7.39
C LYS A 33 -3.50 14.11 6.79
N THR A 34 -3.91 14.53 5.60
CA THR A 34 -4.84 13.78 4.77
C THR A 34 -4.09 12.71 4.00
N ILE A 35 -4.50 11.47 4.13
CA ILE A 35 -3.83 10.33 3.50
C ILE A 35 -4.80 9.59 2.58
N LEU A 36 -4.40 9.41 1.33
CA LEU A 36 -5.05 8.49 0.40
C LEU A 36 -4.31 7.15 0.47
N ASP A 37 -5.04 6.10 0.80
CA ASP A 37 -4.53 4.72 0.83
C ASP A 37 -5.04 3.94 -0.37
N ILE A 38 -4.14 3.59 -1.30
CA ILE A 38 -4.47 2.87 -2.53
C ILE A 38 -4.36 1.37 -2.31
N GLY A 39 -5.44 0.63 -2.59
CA GLY A 39 -5.49 -0.80 -2.31
C GLY A 39 -5.66 -1.08 -0.81
N CYS A 40 -6.63 -0.43 -0.19
CA CYS A 40 -6.79 -0.43 1.26
C CYS A 40 -7.26 -1.76 1.86
N GLY A 41 -7.80 -2.67 1.04
CA GLY A 41 -8.32 -3.95 1.51
C GLY A 41 -9.34 -3.77 2.64
N ILE A 42 -9.12 -4.47 3.75
CA ILE A 42 -10.01 -4.40 4.91
C ILE A 42 -9.72 -3.24 5.87
N GLY A 43 -8.83 -2.30 5.50
CA GLY A 43 -8.71 -1.01 6.14
C GLY A 43 -7.62 -0.82 7.18
N PHE A 44 -6.77 -1.82 7.45
CA PHE A 44 -5.69 -1.68 8.45
C PHE A 44 -4.64 -0.63 8.07
N SER A 45 -4.43 -0.38 6.79
CA SER A 45 -3.45 0.61 6.28
C SER A 45 -4.05 2.00 6.08
N THR A 46 -5.34 2.17 6.30
CA THR A 46 -6.04 3.43 6.08
C THR A 46 -6.04 4.27 7.36
N ALA A 47 -5.68 5.55 7.23
CA ALA A 47 -5.69 6.49 8.35
C ALA A 47 -7.10 6.93 8.71
N ALA A 48 -7.33 7.18 10.01
CA ALA A 48 -8.58 7.71 10.53
C ALA A 48 -8.64 9.25 10.55
N SER A 49 -7.54 9.93 10.21
CA SER A 49 -7.48 11.39 10.20
C SER A 49 -8.52 11.99 9.26
N HIS A 50 -9.07 13.14 9.65
CA HIS A 50 -10.11 13.82 8.88
C HIS A 50 -9.66 14.07 7.43
N GLY A 51 -10.50 13.70 6.48
CA GLY A 51 -10.21 13.84 5.05
C GLY A 51 -9.37 12.71 4.44
N SER A 52 -8.92 11.74 5.23
CA SER A 52 -8.26 10.53 4.71
C SER A 52 -9.27 9.55 4.13
N VAL A 53 -8.85 8.80 3.11
CA VAL A 53 -9.68 7.85 2.36
C VAL A 53 -8.87 6.64 1.98
N GLY A 54 -9.45 5.45 2.12
CA GLY A 54 -8.96 4.21 1.51
C GLY A 54 -9.77 3.86 0.27
N ILE A 55 -9.11 3.48 -0.80
CA ILE A 55 -9.75 3.01 -2.04
C ILE A 55 -9.33 1.58 -2.36
N ASP A 56 -10.28 0.81 -2.87
CA ASP A 56 -10.05 -0.56 -3.36
C ASP A 56 -11.05 -0.90 -4.47
N THR A 57 -10.73 -1.88 -5.27
CA THR A 57 -11.64 -2.40 -6.30
C THR A 57 -12.52 -3.55 -5.81
N ASP A 58 -12.24 -4.09 -4.65
CA ASP A 58 -12.97 -5.22 -4.05
C ASP A 58 -14.04 -4.70 -3.09
N GLU A 59 -15.29 -4.72 -3.54
CA GLU A 59 -16.44 -4.24 -2.76
C GLU A 59 -16.69 -5.07 -1.49
N ASP A 60 -16.37 -6.36 -1.51
CA ASP A 60 -16.51 -7.21 -0.32
C ASP A 60 -15.50 -6.83 0.75
N LEU A 61 -14.26 -6.54 0.36
CA LEU A 61 -13.25 -6.04 1.28
C LEU A 61 -13.63 -4.67 1.84
N LEU A 62 -14.15 -3.78 1.00
CA LEU A 62 -14.62 -2.46 1.43
C LEU A 62 -15.76 -2.54 2.43
N THR A 63 -16.69 -3.46 2.23
CA THR A 63 -17.78 -3.73 3.18
C THR A 63 -17.23 -4.18 4.54
N LYS A 64 -16.28 -5.10 4.53
CA LYS A 64 -15.58 -5.54 5.75
C LYS A 64 -14.84 -4.40 6.42
N ALA A 65 -14.14 -3.56 5.64
CA ALA A 65 -13.42 -2.40 6.15
C ALA A 65 -14.34 -1.42 6.88
N LYS A 66 -15.49 -1.09 6.28
CA LYS A 66 -16.49 -0.20 6.86
C LYS A 66 -17.05 -0.74 8.17
N ASN A 67 -17.24 -2.05 8.25
CA ASN A 67 -17.71 -2.72 9.48
C ASN A 67 -16.65 -2.74 10.57
N LEU A 68 -15.38 -3.01 10.22
CA LEU A 68 -14.27 -3.06 11.17
C LEU A 68 -13.86 -1.68 11.69
N PHE A 69 -13.92 -0.66 10.83
CA PHE A 69 -13.43 0.69 11.10
C PHE A 69 -14.47 1.74 10.72
N PRO A 70 -15.58 1.86 11.49
CA PRO A 70 -16.63 2.83 11.19
C PRO A 70 -16.16 4.29 11.22
N GLU A 71 -15.04 4.57 11.88
CA GLU A 71 -14.42 5.90 11.97
C GLU A 71 -13.57 6.26 10.75
N LYS A 72 -13.26 5.28 9.89
CA LYS A 72 -12.48 5.51 8.66
C LYS A 72 -13.39 5.64 7.45
N ARG A 73 -12.89 6.27 6.41
CA ARG A 73 -13.61 6.43 5.13
C ARG A 73 -13.04 5.50 4.07
N PHE A 74 -13.92 4.79 3.39
CA PHE A 74 -13.58 3.86 2.32
C PHE A 74 -14.50 4.09 1.13
N GLU A 75 -13.93 4.02 -0.08
CA GLU A 75 -14.71 4.10 -1.31
C GLU A 75 -14.15 3.19 -2.40
N TYR A 76 -15.00 2.79 -3.34
CA TYR A 76 -14.56 2.09 -4.53
C TYR A 76 -13.65 2.99 -5.36
N GLY A 77 -12.52 2.47 -5.80
CA GLY A 77 -11.61 3.18 -6.67
C GLY A 77 -10.71 2.22 -7.44
N ASN A 78 -10.77 2.33 -8.78
CA ASN A 78 -9.88 1.60 -9.67
C ASN A 78 -8.76 2.54 -10.11
N PRO A 79 -7.47 2.21 -9.88
CA PRO A 79 -6.35 3.06 -10.24
C PRO A 79 -6.30 3.46 -11.72
N LEU A 80 -6.94 2.70 -12.61
CA LEU A 80 -7.03 3.05 -14.03
C LEU A 80 -7.92 4.26 -14.30
N PHE A 81 -8.95 4.48 -13.48
CA PHE A 81 -10.02 5.44 -13.76
C PHE A 81 -10.29 6.40 -12.62
N TRP A 82 -9.91 6.06 -11.40
CA TRP A 82 -10.19 6.89 -10.24
C TRP A 82 -9.37 8.17 -10.27
N LYS A 83 -10.04 9.28 -10.03
CA LYS A 83 -9.42 10.60 -9.91
C LYS A 83 -9.99 11.32 -8.71
N SER A 84 -9.12 11.91 -7.92
CA SER A 84 -9.55 12.80 -6.85
C SER A 84 -9.75 14.22 -7.35
N LYS A 85 -10.79 14.88 -6.85
CA LYS A 85 -11.02 16.32 -7.07
C LYS A 85 -10.03 17.20 -6.30
N ARG A 86 -9.36 16.63 -5.30
CA ARG A 86 -8.39 17.32 -4.45
C ARG A 86 -7.13 16.47 -4.31
N LYS A 87 -6.03 17.13 -3.99
CA LYS A 87 -4.82 16.44 -3.58
C LYS A 87 -4.89 16.04 -2.12
N PHE A 88 -4.14 15.00 -1.77
CA PHE A 88 -3.90 14.57 -0.39
C PHE A 88 -2.48 14.97 0.03
N ASP A 89 -2.28 15.21 1.32
CA ASP A 89 -0.93 15.52 1.82
C ASP A 89 0.01 14.35 1.53
N ILE A 90 -0.43 13.13 1.85
CA ILE A 90 0.32 11.91 1.66
C ILE A 90 -0.51 10.92 0.83
N VAL A 91 0.14 10.15 -0.02
CA VAL A 91 -0.45 8.98 -0.68
C VAL A 91 0.33 7.74 -0.29
N THR A 92 -0.38 6.71 0.16
CA THR A 92 0.22 5.43 0.55
C THR A 92 -0.35 4.28 -0.27
N SER A 93 0.42 3.22 -0.42
CA SER A 93 -0.07 1.91 -0.86
C SER A 93 0.77 0.83 -0.18
N MET A 94 0.10 -0.08 0.53
CA MET A 94 0.77 -1.10 1.34
C MET A 94 0.33 -2.49 0.93
N PHE A 95 1.28 -3.32 0.49
CA PHE A 95 1.05 -4.71 0.08
C PHE A 95 0.08 -4.87 -1.10
N TYR A 96 0.05 -3.88 -1.97
CA TYR A 96 -0.85 -3.86 -3.12
C TYR A 96 -0.14 -3.97 -4.46
N LEU A 97 1.07 -3.40 -4.59
CA LEU A 97 1.80 -3.41 -5.87
C LEU A 97 2.08 -4.82 -6.38
N HIS A 98 2.49 -5.74 -5.50
CA HIS A 98 2.82 -7.12 -5.89
C HIS A 98 1.61 -7.93 -6.38
N GLU A 99 0.40 -7.47 -6.13
CA GLU A 99 -0.85 -8.11 -6.59
C GLU A 99 -1.30 -7.67 -7.97
N ASN A 100 -0.61 -6.69 -8.55
CA ASN A 100 -0.98 -6.06 -9.81
C ASN A 100 0.04 -6.30 -10.93
N PRO A 101 -0.42 -6.45 -12.18
CA PRO A 101 0.48 -6.49 -13.32
C PRO A 101 1.19 -5.15 -13.51
N ARG A 102 2.31 -5.15 -14.24
CA ARG A 102 3.18 -3.99 -14.35
C ARG A 102 2.47 -2.73 -14.87
N TYR A 103 1.57 -2.86 -15.85
CA TYR A 103 0.86 -1.69 -16.36
C TYR A 103 -0.04 -1.04 -15.33
N ILE A 104 -0.62 -1.82 -14.41
CA ILE A 104 -1.40 -1.30 -13.27
C ILE A 104 -0.46 -0.66 -12.24
N ARG A 105 0.68 -1.30 -11.91
CA ARG A 105 1.67 -0.72 -10.99
C ARG A 105 2.13 0.65 -11.47
N LYS A 106 2.41 0.80 -12.76
CA LYS A 106 2.78 2.10 -13.35
C LYS A 106 1.67 3.14 -13.20
N LYS A 107 0.42 2.74 -13.36
CA LYS A 107 -0.75 3.63 -13.14
C LYS A 107 -0.90 4.03 -11.68
N ILE A 108 -0.68 3.10 -10.75
CA ILE A 108 -0.70 3.38 -9.31
C ILE A 108 0.36 4.42 -8.95
N VAL A 109 1.59 4.21 -9.42
CA VAL A 109 2.71 5.14 -9.18
C VAL A 109 2.39 6.53 -9.75
N LYS A 110 1.94 6.60 -10.99
CA LYS A 110 1.56 7.87 -11.64
C LYS A 110 0.45 8.58 -10.87
N MET A 111 -0.62 7.87 -10.54
CA MET A 111 -1.74 8.44 -9.79
C MET A 111 -1.30 8.96 -8.42
N ALA A 112 -0.45 8.20 -7.72
CA ALA A 112 0.07 8.60 -6.43
C ALA A 112 0.88 9.90 -6.53
N LEU A 113 1.80 9.99 -7.48
CA LEU A 113 2.62 11.19 -7.70
C LEU A 113 1.80 12.42 -8.10
N GLU A 114 0.75 12.24 -8.89
CA GLU A 114 -0.15 13.32 -9.31
C GLU A 114 -1.09 13.78 -8.19
N THR A 115 -1.37 12.92 -7.22
CA THR A 115 -2.38 13.16 -6.17
C THR A 115 -1.76 13.64 -4.85
N ALA A 116 -0.50 13.31 -4.57
CA ALA A 116 0.19 13.72 -3.35
C ALA A 116 0.66 15.19 -3.42
N LYS A 117 0.54 15.90 -2.28
CA LYS A 117 1.13 17.23 -2.09
C LYS A 117 2.56 17.16 -1.57
N GLU A 118 2.81 16.29 -0.60
CA GLU A 118 4.06 16.26 0.16
C GLU A 118 4.87 14.99 -0.10
N ARG A 119 4.22 13.82 -0.05
CA ARG A 119 4.94 12.55 -0.05
C ARG A 119 4.11 11.41 -0.59
N VAL A 120 4.81 10.48 -1.25
CA VAL A 120 4.27 9.16 -1.60
C VAL A 120 5.06 8.10 -0.85
N VAL A 121 4.36 7.16 -0.22
CA VAL A 121 4.97 6.05 0.54
C VAL A 121 4.37 4.73 0.06
N PHE A 122 5.21 3.86 -0.48
CA PHE A 122 4.85 2.49 -0.80
C PHE A 122 5.54 1.53 0.14
N VAL A 123 4.81 0.54 0.63
CA VAL A 123 5.34 -0.57 1.42
C VAL A 123 4.93 -1.86 0.76
N ASP A 124 5.89 -2.72 0.49
CA ASP A 124 5.61 -4.00 -0.15
C ASP A 124 6.75 -4.99 0.10
N LEU A 125 6.62 -6.17 -0.47
CA LEU A 125 7.63 -7.21 -0.37
C LEU A 125 8.97 -6.74 -0.93
N ALA A 126 10.05 -7.16 -0.27
CA ALA A 126 11.40 -6.88 -0.73
C ALA A 126 11.64 -7.49 -2.12
N PRO A 127 12.43 -6.83 -3.01
CA PRO A 127 12.77 -7.40 -4.32
C PRO A 127 13.47 -8.75 -4.24
N ASP A 128 14.18 -9.01 -3.16
CA ASP A 128 14.87 -10.27 -2.86
C ASP A 128 14.04 -11.20 -1.95
N TYR A 129 12.73 -10.96 -1.85
CA TYR A 129 11.83 -11.80 -1.07
C TYR A 129 11.85 -13.25 -1.57
N PHE A 130 12.07 -14.20 -0.64
CA PHE A 130 12.08 -15.61 -0.95
C PHE A 130 10.74 -16.24 -0.55
N GLY A 131 9.83 -16.35 -1.51
CA GLY A 131 8.53 -16.99 -1.33
C GLY A 131 8.58 -18.47 -1.65
N SER A 132 7.64 -19.23 -1.09
CA SER A 132 7.44 -20.62 -1.47
C SER A 132 6.90 -20.74 -2.90
N ASP A 133 7.14 -21.85 -3.57
CA ASP A 133 6.57 -22.13 -4.90
C ASP A 133 5.04 -22.05 -4.89
N GLU A 134 4.42 -22.46 -3.79
CA GLU A 134 2.97 -22.36 -3.61
C GLU A 134 2.49 -20.91 -3.57
N LEU A 135 3.21 -20.03 -2.88
CA LEU A 135 2.89 -18.60 -2.85
C LEU A 135 3.03 -17.99 -4.25
N LEU A 136 4.09 -18.31 -4.97
CA LEU A 136 4.29 -17.83 -6.34
C LEU A 136 3.19 -18.29 -7.29
N LYS A 137 2.65 -19.49 -7.09
CA LYS A 137 1.49 -19.99 -7.86
C LYS A 137 0.21 -19.24 -7.56
N ARG A 138 -0.02 -18.87 -6.29
CA ARG A 138 -1.22 -18.14 -5.86
C ARG A 138 -1.17 -16.64 -6.15
N LYS A 139 0.02 -16.08 -6.34
CA LYS A 139 0.25 -14.66 -6.60
C LYS A 139 0.84 -14.48 -7.99
N PRO A 140 0.02 -14.44 -9.04
CA PRO A 140 0.50 -14.53 -10.43
C PRO A 140 1.42 -13.38 -10.87
N PHE A 141 1.34 -12.23 -10.21
CA PHE A 141 2.16 -11.06 -10.56
C PHE A 141 3.35 -10.83 -9.62
N LEU A 142 3.51 -11.68 -8.59
CA LEU A 142 4.56 -11.51 -7.58
C LEU A 142 5.96 -11.58 -8.20
N LYS A 143 6.21 -12.57 -9.05
CA LYS A 143 7.52 -12.71 -9.70
C LYS A 143 7.86 -11.51 -10.58
N ASP A 144 6.92 -11.05 -11.37
CA ASP A 144 7.08 -9.86 -12.20
C ASP A 144 7.33 -8.60 -11.35
N TYR A 145 6.59 -8.46 -10.25
CA TYR A 145 6.82 -7.40 -9.28
C TYR A 145 8.25 -7.43 -8.73
N MET A 146 8.72 -8.58 -8.26
CA MET A 146 10.07 -8.73 -7.70
C MET A 146 11.18 -8.38 -8.71
N LEU A 147 10.98 -8.73 -9.98
CA LEU A 147 11.93 -8.44 -11.05
C LEU A 147 11.97 -6.96 -11.43
N HIS A 148 10.86 -6.24 -11.36
CA HIS A 148 10.70 -4.91 -11.96
C HIS A 148 10.35 -3.78 -10.98
N CYS A 149 10.09 -4.06 -9.71
CA CYS A 149 9.63 -3.03 -8.78
C CYS A 149 10.64 -1.88 -8.61
N ARG A 150 11.94 -2.15 -8.67
CA ARG A 150 12.97 -1.13 -8.59
C ARG A 150 12.99 -0.23 -9.83
N GLU A 151 12.67 -0.77 -10.99
CA GLU A 151 12.51 0.03 -12.21
C GLU A 151 11.23 0.87 -12.14
N ASP A 152 10.13 0.28 -11.66
CA ASP A 152 8.86 0.97 -11.52
C ASP A 152 8.94 2.12 -10.51
N LEU A 153 9.84 2.00 -9.52
CA LEU A 153 10.03 2.95 -8.42
C LEU A 153 11.42 3.62 -8.45
N ILE A 154 12.00 3.79 -9.65
CA ILE A 154 13.38 4.24 -9.83
C ILE A 154 13.69 5.58 -9.16
N ASP A 155 12.72 6.49 -9.09
CA ASP A 155 12.88 7.81 -8.50
C ASP A 155 12.60 7.84 -6.98
N PHE A 156 12.23 6.71 -6.40
CA PHE A 156 11.93 6.59 -4.98
C PHE A 156 13.17 6.20 -4.17
N GLU A 157 13.27 6.71 -2.96
CA GLU A 157 14.26 6.26 -1.99
C GLU A 157 13.80 4.95 -1.35
N GLU A 158 14.61 3.90 -1.47
CA GLU A 158 14.31 2.56 -0.96
C GLU A 158 14.88 2.38 0.45
N HIS A 159 14.04 1.91 1.37
CA HIS A 159 14.41 1.62 2.75
C HIS A 159 14.08 0.18 3.10
N VAL A 160 14.97 -0.49 3.82
CA VAL A 160 14.73 -1.84 4.34
C VAL A 160 13.98 -1.74 5.67
N ILE A 161 12.78 -2.29 5.73
CA ILE A 161 12.01 -2.40 6.99
C ILE A 161 12.34 -3.72 7.69
N VAL A 162 12.23 -4.82 6.95
CA VAL A 162 12.58 -6.17 7.41
C VAL A 162 13.42 -6.82 6.32
N LYS A 163 14.68 -7.08 6.59
CA LYS A 163 15.64 -7.65 5.63
C LYS A 163 15.08 -8.91 4.97
N GLY A 164 15.11 -8.93 3.64
CA GLY A 164 14.63 -10.04 2.80
C GLY A 164 13.11 -10.22 2.81
N ARG A 165 12.35 -9.29 3.40
CA ARG A 165 10.89 -9.42 3.53
C ARG A 165 10.12 -8.19 3.13
N LEU A 166 10.43 -7.03 3.73
CA LEU A 166 9.70 -5.77 3.52
C LEU A 166 10.63 -4.62 3.22
N HIS A 167 10.30 -3.90 2.19
CA HIS A 167 10.91 -2.61 1.88
C HIS A 167 9.84 -1.49 1.85
N MET A 168 10.30 -0.27 2.04
CA MET A 168 9.53 0.94 1.91
C MET A 168 10.18 1.83 0.85
N TRP A 169 9.38 2.42 0.00
CA TRP A 169 9.84 3.38 -1.01
C TRP A 169 9.16 4.71 -0.76
N VAL A 170 9.95 5.75 -0.68
CA VAL A 170 9.48 7.10 -0.36
C VAL A 170 9.88 8.06 -1.48
N TYR A 171 8.93 8.88 -1.89
CA TYR A 171 9.15 9.99 -2.80
C TYR A 171 8.67 11.29 -2.16
N GLU A 172 9.58 12.25 -1.97
CA GLU A 172 9.26 13.58 -1.46
C GLU A 172 8.93 14.50 -2.65
N ILE A 173 7.74 15.13 -2.61
CA ILE A 173 7.33 16.08 -3.64
C ILE A 173 8.11 17.38 -3.42
N SER A 174 8.90 17.79 -4.40
CA SER A 174 9.65 19.04 -4.34
C SER A 174 8.76 20.26 -4.59
N GLY A 175 8.96 21.34 -3.83
CA GLY A 175 8.27 22.61 -4.01
C GLY A 175 6.99 22.80 -3.22
N SER A 176 6.78 21.98 -2.20
CA SER A 176 5.75 22.22 -1.19
C SER A 176 6.24 23.17 -0.10
#